data_5533ae196d1fab262a0df368556071b8
#
_entry.id   5533ae196d1fab262a0df368556071b8
#
_cell.length_a   1.000
_cell.length_b   1.000
_cell.length_c   1.000
_cell.angle_alpha   90.00
_cell.angle_beta   90.00
_cell.angle_gamma   90.00
#
_symmetry.space_group_name_H-M   'P 1'
#
loop_
_entity.id
_entity.type
_entity.pdbx_description
1 polymer ?
#
loop_
_entity_poly.entity_id
_entity_poly.type
_entity_poly.pdbx_seq_one_letter_code
_entity_poly.pdbx_strand_id
1 'polypeptide(L)'
;MKSGAIETCYFYLREHYTFPENVFVSHLPEELKKSNHEYKILWAHHAYDQPVLLNFDHTTVDHIVSPSQWNKDHFIKYLNVPEHKISVIANGVANIFTHSTQKTKTMIFTSIPYKGLEALVKIIPLISQVHPDTKFKIFSSMSLYGPSNDQFIELYEHLKTLPNVEYSPVIDREELVKHYQESAFFIHPNIWEETFCVSMVEAMRCGAYPIITDIGALAEVAGEKNATVVPIEGENTSKGWKVTENFLVNFANS
;
A
#
# COMPACT_ATOMS: atom_id res chain seq x y z
N MET A 1 16.61 -4.68 -7.92
CA MET A 1 15.47 -5.33 -8.59
C MET A 1 14.27 -4.40 -8.44
N LYS A 2 13.71 -3.90 -9.56
CA LYS A 2 12.57 -2.97 -9.56
C LYS A 2 11.30 -3.82 -9.58
N SER A 3 10.79 -4.20 -8.43
CA SER A 3 9.60 -5.03 -8.33
C SER A 3 8.60 -4.44 -7.33
N GLY A 4 7.31 -4.61 -7.58
CA GLY A 4 6.26 -4.29 -6.63
C GLY A 4 6.35 -5.18 -5.37
N ALA A 5 5.66 -4.78 -4.30
CA ALA A 5 5.71 -5.51 -3.03
C ALA A 5 5.29 -6.99 -3.16
N ILE A 6 4.27 -7.27 -3.99
CA ILE A 6 3.77 -8.63 -4.27
C ILE A 6 4.85 -9.47 -4.93
N GLU A 7 5.48 -8.95 -5.99
CA GLU A 7 6.55 -9.64 -6.70
C GLU A 7 7.75 -9.91 -5.80
N THR A 8 8.11 -8.94 -4.95
CA THR A 8 9.21 -9.11 -3.99
C THR A 8 8.92 -10.25 -3.01
N CYS A 9 7.72 -10.32 -2.44
CA CYS A 9 7.31 -11.41 -1.56
C CYS A 9 7.32 -12.76 -2.31
N TYR A 10 6.82 -12.79 -3.54
CA TYR A 10 6.79 -14.01 -4.35
C TYR A 10 8.20 -14.53 -4.67
N PHE A 11 9.12 -13.66 -5.09
CA PHE A 11 10.51 -14.06 -5.36
C PHE A 11 11.20 -14.53 -4.08
N TYR A 12 11.01 -13.84 -2.95
CA TYR A 12 11.57 -14.26 -1.67
C TYR A 12 11.09 -15.66 -1.28
N LEU A 13 9.78 -15.94 -1.41
CA LEU A 13 9.23 -17.26 -1.12
C LEU A 13 9.82 -18.33 -2.03
N ARG A 14 9.95 -18.07 -3.33
CA ARG A 14 10.55 -19.04 -4.27
C ARG A 14 12.03 -19.35 -4.00
N GLU A 15 12.79 -18.37 -3.54
CA GLU A 15 14.22 -18.53 -3.25
C GLU A 15 14.48 -19.26 -1.93
N HIS A 16 13.59 -19.12 -0.94
CA HIS A 16 13.82 -19.58 0.43
C HIS A 16 12.94 -20.75 0.86
N TYR A 17 11.90 -21.06 0.10
CA TYR A 17 10.96 -22.13 0.45
C TYR A 17 10.71 -23.05 -0.75
N THR A 18 10.79 -24.36 -0.50
CA THR A 18 10.33 -25.38 -1.46
C THR A 18 8.89 -25.72 -1.11
N PHE A 19 7.96 -25.33 -1.97
CA PHE A 19 6.58 -25.76 -1.83
C PHE A 19 6.45 -27.24 -2.25
N PRO A 20 5.53 -28.01 -1.63
CA PRO A 20 5.19 -29.33 -2.10
C PRO A 20 4.78 -29.31 -3.58
N GLU A 21 5.19 -30.30 -4.36
CA GLU A 21 4.92 -30.35 -5.82
C GLU A 21 3.43 -30.34 -6.17
N ASN A 22 2.58 -30.76 -5.24
CA ASN A 22 1.12 -30.79 -5.40
C ASN A 22 0.42 -29.49 -4.98
N VAL A 23 1.14 -28.45 -4.53
CA VAL A 23 0.59 -27.17 -4.09
C VAL A 23 0.93 -26.07 -5.07
N PHE A 24 -0.09 -25.31 -5.49
CA PHE A 24 0.06 -24.11 -6.32
C PHE A 24 -0.48 -22.89 -5.61
N VAL A 25 0.36 -21.87 -5.46
CA VAL A 25 0.00 -20.58 -4.82
C VAL A 25 0.06 -19.47 -5.86
N SER A 26 -1.00 -18.72 -6.02
CA SER A 26 -1.02 -17.51 -6.87
C SER A 26 -1.91 -16.44 -6.26
N HIS A 27 -1.65 -15.18 -6.64
CA HIS A 27 -2.52 -14.05 -6.33
C HIS A 27 -3.57 -13.80 -7.44
N LEU A 28 -3.50 -14.55 -8.54
CA LEU A 28 -4.40 -14.44 -9.68
C LEU A 28 -5.34 -15.65 -9.75
N PRO A 29 -6.64 -15.49 -9.53
CA PRO A 29 -7.63 -16.59 -9.60
C PRO A 29 -7.59 -17.35 -10.93
N GLU A 30 -7.39 -16.66 -12.05
CA GLU A 30 -7.35 -17.29 -13.38
C GLU A 30 -6.16 -18.24 -13.56
N GLU A 31 -5.03 -18.01 -12.89
CA GLU A 31 -3.90 -18.95 -12.90
C GLU A 31 -4.24 -20.20 -12.10
N LEU A 32 -4.88 -20.03 -10.93
CA LEU A 32 -5.34 -21.14 -10.09
C LEU A 32 -6.36 -22.01 -10.82
N LYS A 33 -7.30 -21.38 -11.53
CA LYS A 33 -8.31 -22.09 -12.32
C LYS A 33 -7.69 -22.95 -13.45
N LYS A 34 -6.62 -22.47 -14.09
CA LYS A 34 -5.91 -23.17 -15.16
C LYS A 34 -4.92 -24.23 -14.66
N SER A 35 -4.57 -24.19 -13.38
CA SER A 35 -3.61 -25.11 -12.77
C SER A 35 -4.19 -26.51 -12.60
N ASN A 36 -3.36 -27.53 -12.83
CA ASN A 36 -3.68 -28.95 -12.60
C ASN A 36 -3.16 -29.45 -11.23
N HIS A 37 -2.63 -28.57 -10.37
CA HIS A 37 -2.16 -28.99 -9.04
C HIS A 37 -3.35 -29.42 -8.17
N GLU A 38 -3.05 -30.37 -7.28
CA GLU A 38 -4.06 -30.97 -6.38
C GLU A 38 -4.60 -29.93 -5.39
N TYR A 39 -3.70 -29.10 -4.81
CA TYR A 39 -4.04 -28.05 -3.87
C TYR A 39 -3.76 -26.66 -4.44
N LYS A 40 -4.74 -25.78 -4.38
CA LYS A 40 -4.72 -24.42 -4.94
C LYS A 40 -4.99 -23.41 -3.86
N ILE A 41 -4.03 -22.51 -3.65
CA ILE A 41 -4.10 -21.49 -2.62
C ILE A 41 -4.13 -20.11 -3.28
N LEU A 42 -5.17 -19.33 -3.02
CA LEU A 42 -5.23 -17.92 -3.40
C LEU A 42 -4.53 -17.08 -2.34
N TRP A 43 -3.49 -16.36 -2.71
CA TRP A 43 -2.91 -15.30 -1.87
C TRP A 43 -3.57 -13.97 -2.20
N ALA A 44 -4.54 -13.56 -1.38
CA ALA A 44 -5.50 -12.51 -1.66
C ALA A 44 -4.93 -11.10 -1.44
N HIS A 45 -4.13 -10.60 -2.37
CA HIS A 45 -3.59 -9.25 -2.33
C HIS A 45 -4.53 -8.16 -2.84
N HIS A 46 -5.59 -8.54 -3.55
CA HIS A 46 -6.56 -7.62 -4.13
C HIS A 46 -7.74 -7.39 -3.18
N ALA A 47 -8.27 -6.18 -3.17
CA ALA A 47 -9.56 -5.91 -2.54
C ALA A 47 -10.69 -6.60 -3.32
N TYR A 48 -11.77 -6.93 -2.64
CA TYR A 48 -12.88 -7.73 -3.16
C TYR A 48 -13.55 -7.16 -4.43
N ASP A 49 -13.50 -5.84 -4.62
CA ASP A 49 -14.11 -5.10 -5.72
C ASP A 49 -13.19 -4.94 -6.94
N GLN A 50 -11.96 -5.43 -6.87
CA GLN A 50 -11.02 -5.31 -7.97
C GLN A 50 -11.42 -6.19 -9.17
N PRO A 51 -11.17 -5.72 -10.42
CA PRO A 51 -11.57 -6.44 -11.64
C PRO A 51 -11.11 -7.90 -11.70
N VAL A 52 -9.98 -8.21 -11.11
CA VAL A 52 -9.42 -9.57 -11.06
C VAL A 52 -10.30 -10.54 -10.25
N LEU A 53 -11.17 -10.03 -9.38
CA LEU A 53 -12.08 -10.80 -8.52
C LEU A 53 -13.56 -10.75 -8.94
N LEU A 54 -13.91 -10.02 -9.99
CA LEU A 54 -15.31 -9.84 -10.41
C LEU A 54 -16.10 -11.14 -10.65
N ASN A 55 -15.42 -12.20 -11.08
CA ASN A 55 -16.02 -13.51 -11.31
C ASN A 55 -15.31 -14.60 -10.50
N PHE A 56 -14.78 -14.23 -9.34
CA PHE A 56 -14.09 -15.18 -8.48
C PHE A 56 -15.06 -16.20 -7.90
N ASP A 57 -14.80 -17.46 -8.22
CA ASP A 57 -15.49 -18.60 -7.63
C ASP A 57 -14.56 -19.26 -6.60
N HIS A 58 -14.87 -19.08 -5.33
CA HIS A 58 -14.09 -19.63 -4.22
C HIS A 58 -14.06 -21.18 -4.20
N THR A 59 -14.93 -21.86 -4.96
CA THR A 59 -14.92 -23.33 -5.05
C THR A 59 -13.74 -23.84 -5.89
N THR A 60 -13.13 -22.98 -6.70
CA THR A 60 -11.97 -23.31 -7.55
C THR A 60 -10.63 -23.31 -6.80
N VAL A 61 -10.63 -22.94 -5.53
CA VAL A 61 -9.46 -22.93 -4.66
C VAL A 61 -9.73 -23.71 -3.38
N ASP A 62 -8.71 -24.32 -2.80
CA ASP A 62 -8.84 -25.08 -1.55
C ASP A 62 -8.75 -24.17 -0.33
N HIS A 63 -7.87 -23.16 -0.39
CA HIS A 63 -7.69 -22.21 0.70
C HIS A 63 -7.36 -20.81 0.19
N ILE A 64 -7.65 -19.81 1.03
CA ILE A 64 -7.35 -18.40 0.78
C ILE A 64 -6.50 -17.88 1.94
N VAL A 65 -5.40 -17.20 1.61
CA VAL A 65 -4.58 -16.47 2.56
C VAL A 65 -4.83 -14.98 2.36
N SER A 66 -5.39 -14.33 3.35
CA SER A 66 -5.67 -12.89 3.38
C SER A 66 -4.58 -12.14 4.17
N PRO A 67 -4.10 -10.98 3.74
CA PRO A 67 -3.07 -10.24 4.45
C PRO A 67 -3.58 -9.47 5.68
N SER A 68 -4.90 -9.33 5.85
CA SER A 68 -5.53 -8.60 6.96
C SER A 68 -6.89 -9.18 7.31
N GLN A 69 -7.38 -8.88 8.52
CA GLN A 69 -8.74 -9.24 8.94
C GLN A 69 -9.78 -8.47 8.10
N TRP A 70 -9.53 -7.18 7.84
CA TRP A 70 -10.38 -6.36 6.98
C TRP A 70 -10.63 -7.04 5.62
N ASN A 71 -9.57 -7.51 4.96
CA ASN A 71 -9.72 -8.17 3.65
C ASN A 71 -10.43 -9.53 3.76
N LYS A 72 -10.16 -10.33 4.81
CA LYS A 72 -10.87 -11.57 5.12
C LYS A 72 -12.37 -11.31 5.25
N ASP A 73 -12.78 -10.33 6.07
CA ASP A 73 -14.18 -10.02 6.32
C ASP A 73 -14.93 -9.60 5.04
N HIS A 74 -14.22 -8.87 4.16
CA HIS A 74 -14.76 -8.46 2.86
C HIS A 74 -14.92 -9.65 1.89
N PHE A 75 -13.99 -10.59 1.87
CA PHE A 75 -14.13 -11.83 1.10
C PHE A 75 -15.32 -12.67 1.58
N ILE A 76 -15.52 -12.80 2.88
CA ILE A 76 -16.68 -13.48 3.45
C ILE A 76 -17.96 -12.77 3.05
N LYS A 77 -18.02 -11.44 3.25
CA LYS A 77 -19.23 -10.64 3.07
C LYS A 77 -19.65 -10.48 1.60
N TYR A 78 -18.71 -10.22 0.71
CA TYR A 78 -19.00 -9.81 -0.67
C TYR A 78 -18.74 -10.90 -1.71
N LEU A 79 -17.83 -11.84 -1.43
CA LEU A 79 -17.52 -12.95 -2.31
C LEU A 79 -18.07 -14.29 -1.80
N ASN A 80 -18.85 -14.27 -0.70
CA ASN A 80 -19.47 -15.43 -0.06
C ASN A 80 -18.47 -16.56 0.27
N VAL A 81 -17.22 -16.22 0.57
CA VAL A 81 -16.21 -17.21 0.95
C VAL A 81 -16.55 -17.78 2.34
N PRO A 82 -16.63 -19.12 2.51
CA PRO A 82 -16.82 -19.70 3.84
C PRO A 82 -15.62 -19.37 4.75
N GLU A 83 -15.91 -19.00 5.99
CA GLU A 83 -14.87 -18.55 6.95
C GLU A 83 -13.73 -19.56 7.14
N HIS A 84 -14.06 -20.86 7.17
CA HIS A 84 -13.06 -21.92 7.34
C HIS A 84 -12.07 -22.06 6.17
N LYS A 85 -12.38 -21.47 5.00
CA LYS A 85 -11.52 -21.47 3.82
C LYS A 85 -10.49 -20.34 3.81
N ILE A 86 -10.57 -19.39 4.75
CA ILE A 86 -9.72 -18.21 4.71
C ILE A 86 -8.99 -17.97 6.03
N SER A 87 -7.67 -17.89 5.96
CA SER A 87 -6.79 -17.55 7.08
C SER A 87 -6.16 -16.18 6.89
N VAL A 88 -5.92 -15.47 7.99
CA VAL A 88 -5.18 -14.21 7.98
C VAL A 88 -3.71 -14.48 8.24
N ILE A 89 -2.86 -14.13 7.28
CA ILE A 89 -1.40 -14.17 7.40
C ILE A 89 -0.86 -12.85 6.86
N ALA A 90 -0.40 -11.99 7.75
CA ALA A 90 0.14 -10.68 7.39
C ALA A 90 1.36 -10.80 6.46
N ASN A 91 1.50 -9.84 5.55
CA ASN A 91 2.70 -9.78 4.72
C ASN A 91 3.94 -9.48 5.57
N GLY A 92 5.03 -10.14 5.25
CA GLY A 92 6.32 -9.89 5.88
C GLY A 92 7.03 -8.65 5.33
N VAL A 93 8.02 -8.17 6.08
CA VAL A 93 8.94 -7.10 5.67
C VAL A 93 10.34 -7.66 5.59
N ALA A 94 11.05 -7.34 4.50
CA ALA A 94 12.41 -7.81 4.28
C ALA A 94 13.38 -7.34 5.38
N ASN A 95 14.36 -8.16 5.72
CA ASN A 95 15.30 -7.91 6.83
C ASN A 95 16.22 -6.69 6.58
N ILE A 96 16.30 -6.18 5.35
CA ILE A 96 17.07 -4.96 5.04
C ILE A 96 16.45 -3.70 5.66
N PHE A 97 15.14 -3.69 5.94
CA PHE A 97 14.47 -2.58 6.62
C PHE A 97 14.76 -2.68 8.13
N THR A 98 15.68 -1.87 8.60
CA THR A 98 16.14 -1.85 10.00
C THR A 98 15.85 -0.52 10.66
N HIS A 99 15.54 -0.56 11.95
CA HIS A 99 15.18 0.62 12.73
C HIS A 99 16.32 1.63 12.82
N SER A 100 15.99 2.92 12.73
CA SER A 100 16.89 4.06 12.99
C SER A 100 16.21 5.07 13.91
N THR A 101 16.96 5.58 14.87
CA THR A 101 16.53 6.67 15.76
C THR A 101 16.96 8.04 15.26
N GLN A 102 17.82 8.09 14.24
CA GLN A 102 18.31 9.36 13.65
C GLN A 102 17.30 9.85 12.63
N LYS A 103 16.35 10.65 13.09
CA LYS A 103 15.26 11.20 12.27
C LYS A 103 15.48 12.67 11.94
N THR A 104 15.08 13.04 10.74
CA THR A 104 14.98 14.43 10.29
C THR A 104 13.51 14.82 10.19
N LYS A 105 13.20 16.11 10.09
CA LYS A 105 11.84 16.60 9.83
C LYS A 105 11.43 16.31 8.37
N THR A 106 11.40 15.03 8.02
CA THR A 106 11.06 14.57 6.67
C THR A 106 9.81 13.70 6.74
N MET A 107 8.88 13.98 5.85
CA MET A 107 7.73 13.14 5.54
C MET A 107 7.98 12.38 4.24
N ILE A 108 7.75 11.07 4.24
CA ILE A 108 7.98 10.23 3.06
C ILE A 108 6.68 9.60 2.56
N PHE A 109 6.47 9.65 1.25
CA PHE A 109 5.40 8.96 0.53
C PHE A 109 5.98 8.01 -0.51
N THR A 110 5.55 6.74 -0.48
CA THR A 110 6.06 5.69 -1.37
C THR A 110 4.91 4.82 -1.86
N SER A 111 4.17 5.31 -2.83
CA SER A 111 3.05 4.57 -3.41
C SER A 111 2.76 5.03 -4.83
N ILE A 112 1.90 4.28 -5.54
CA ILE A 112 1.39 4.69 -6.84
C ILE A 112 0.49 5.92 -6.70
N PRO A 113 0.34 6.73 -7.77
CA PRO A 113 -0.41 7.99 -7.72
C PRO A 113 -1.87 7.84 -7.26
N TYR A 114 -2.53 6.76 -7.64
CA TYR A 114 -3.91 6.46 -7.24
C TYR A 114 -4.12 6.39 -5.71
N LYS A 115 -3.04 6.10 -4.96
CA LYS A 115 -3.09 5.94 -3.51
C LYS A 115 -2.94 7.27 -2.76
N GLY A 116 -3.55 8.34 -3.28
CA GLY A 116 -3.68 9.63 -2.60
C GLY A 116 -2.64 10.69 -2.97
N LEU A 117 -1.86 10.53 -4.06
CA LEU A 117 -0.90 11.55 -4.47
C LEU A 117 -1.56 12.89 -4.80
N GLU A 118 -2.76 12.90 -5.39
CA GLU A 118 -3.52 14.12 -5.66
C GLU A 118 -3.93 14.85 -4.38
N ALA A 119 -4.33 14.12 -3.35
CA ALA A 119 -4.61 14.70 -2.05
C ALA A 119 -3.33 15.24 -1.40
N LEU A 120 -2.23 14.49 -1.47
CA LEU A 120 -0.94 14.87 -0.90
C LEU A 120 -0.41 16.18 -1.49
N VAL A 121 -0.52 16.38 -2.80
CA VAL A 121 -0.12 17.63 -3.48
C VAL A 121 -0.84 18.85 -2.90
N LYS A 122 -2.10 18.70 -2.49
CA LYS A 122 -2.88 19.77 -1.83
C LYS A 122 -2.56 19.94 -0.34
N ILE A 123 -2.16 18.84 0.33
CA ILE A 123 -1.79 18.81 1.75
C ILE A 123 -0.42 19.44 1.99
N ILE A 124 0.57 19.20 1.14
CA ILE A 124 1.94 19.71 1.29
C ILE A 124 2.01 21.23 1.53
N PRO A 125 1.33 22.09 0.75
CA PRO A 125 1.34 23.54 1.00
C PRO A 125 0.76 23.92 2.37
N LEU A 126 -0.29 23.21 2.83
CA LEU A 126 -0.90 23.46 4.14
C LEU A 126 0.08 23.15 5.28
N ILE A 127 0.78 22.03 5.21
CA ILE A 127 1.82 21.68 6.20
C ILE A 127 2.97 22.68 6.14
N SER A 128 3.41 23.07 4.95
CA SER A 128 4.53 24.00 4.77
C SER A 128 4.26 25.41 5.29
N GLN A 129 3.00 25.84 5.35
CA GLN A 129 2.62 27.11 5.96
C GLN A 129 2.86 27.14 7.49
N VAL A 130 2.64 26.02 8.17
CA VAL A 130 2.80 25.88 9.62
C VAL A 130 4.22 25.38 9.98
N HIS A 131 4.77 24.51 9.17
CA HIS A 131 6.08 23.86 9.35
C HIS A 131 6.97 24.03 8.13
N PRO A 132 7.52 25.25 7.89
CA PRO A 132 8.26 25.58 6.67
C PRO A 132 9.59 24.84 6.50
N ASP A 133 10.12 24.25 7.55
CA ASP A 133 11.35 23.43 7.55
C ASP A 133 11.10 21.94 7.28
N THR A 134 9.85 21.51 7.14
CA THR A 134 9.50 20.12 6.80
C THR A 134 9.89 19.81 5.36
N LYS A 135 10.57 18.67 5.15
CA LYS A 135 10.91 18.15 3.84
C LYS A 135 9.97 17.03 3.45
N PHE A 136 9.70 16.91 2.15
CA PHE A 136 8.85 15.86 1.60
C PHE A 136 9.65 15.05 0.57
N LYS A 137 9.77 13.74 0.80
CA LYS A 137 10.36 12.79 -0.15
C LYS A 137 9.25 11.96 -0.76
N ILE A 138 9.04 12.12 -2.07
CA ILE A 138 7.92 11.50 -2.79
C ILE A 138 8.47 10.54 -3.84
N PHE A 139 8.22 9.26 -3.65
CA PHE A 139 8.56 8.19 -4.58
C PHE A 139 7.26 7.61 -5.14
N SER A 140 6.92 7.98 -6.38
CA SER A 140 5.64 7.62 -6.97
C SER A 140 5.73 7.47 -8.47
N SER A 141 5.26 6.34 -8.99
CA SER A 141 5.23 6.06 -10.43
C SER A 141 4.25 4.93 -10.75
N MET A 142 3.69 4.95 -11.95
CA MET A 142 2.98 3.81 -12.54
C MET A 142 3.90 2.86 -13.34
N SER A 143 5.18 3.17 -13.50
CA SER A 143 6.10 2.41 -14.36
C SER A 143 6.29 0.94 -13.97
N LEU A 144 6.01 0.58 -12.71
CA LEU A 144 6.04 -0.81 -12.24
C LEU A 144 4.82 -1.62 -12.69
N TYR A 145 3.72 -0.95 -13.08
CA TYR A 145 2.43 -1.58 -13.41
C TYR A 145 2.05 -1.42 -14.88
N GLY A 146 2.91 -0.82 -15.70
CA GLY A 146 2.66 -0.65 -17.12
C GLY A 146 3.45 0.50 -17.76
N PRO A 147 3.39 0.64 -19.08
CA PRO A 147 4.29 1.51 -19.83
C PRO A 147 3.95 3.02 -19.79
N SER A 148 2.79 3.43 -19.27
CA SER A 148 2.35 4.81 -19.35
C SER A 148 2.05 5.43 -18.00
N ASN A 149 2.77 6.53 -17.69
CA ASN A 149 2.49 7.47 -16.61
C ASN A 149 1.73 8.71 -17.11
N ASP A 150 1.26 8.71 -18.36
CA ASP A 150 0.82 9.91 -19.07
C ASP A 150 -0.30 10.66 -18.35
N GLN A 151 -1.25 9.95 -17.75
CA GLN A 151 -2.35 10.57 -16.99
C GLN A 151 -1.91 11.31 -15.71
N PHE A 152 -0.68 11.11 -15.22
CA PHE A 152 -0.16 11.73 -14.01
C PHE A 152 0.98 12.71 -14.28
N ILE A 153 1.35 12.95 -15.52
CA ILE A 153 2.47 13.85 -15.89
C ILE A 153 2.29 15.23 -15.27
N GLU A 154 1.11 15.83 -15.40
CA GLU A 154 0.84 17.16 -14.83
C GLU A 154 0.99 17.16 -13.31
N LEU A 155 0.56 16.09 -12.64
CA LEU A 155 0.68 15.94 -11.20
C LEU A 155 2.16 15.83 -10.77
N TYR A 156 2.97 15.08 -11.50
CA TYR A 156 4.41 14.96 -11.23
C TYR A 156 5.17 16.27 -11.48
N GLU A 157 4.84 16.99 -12.55
CA GLU A 157 5.44 18.30 -12.81
C GLU A 157 5.04 19.33 -11.75
N HIS A 158 3.79 19.29 -11.29
CA HIS A 158 3.36 20.15 -10.19
C HIS A 158 4.10 19.84 -8.88
N LEU A 159 4.31 18.56 -8.53
CA LEU A 159 5.11 18.18 -7.36
C LEU A 159 6.51 18.81 -7.35
N LYS A 160 7.18 18.86 -8.50
CA LYS A 160 8.52 19.45 -8.65
C LYS A 160 8.54 20.96 -8.39
N THR A 161 7.40 21.63 -8.46
CA THR A 161 7.31 23.09 -8.20
C THR A 161 7.05 23.39 -6.73
N LEU A 162 6.64 22.41 -5.92
CA LEU A 162 6.33 22.63 -4.52
C LEU A 162 7.60 22.82 -3.69
N PRO A 163 7.58 23.73 -2.71
CA PRO A 163 8.74 23.96 -1.84
C PRO A 163 9.04 22.73 -0.98
N ASN A 164 10.31 22.48 -0.75
CA ASN A 164 10.81 21.39 0.09
C ASN A 164 10.40 19.96 -0.37
N VAL A 165 9.99 19.79 -1.63
CA VAL A 165 9.65 18.50 -2.22
C VAL A 165 10.83 17.96 -3.03
N GLU A 166 11.24 16.74 -2.70
CA GLU A 166 12.13 15.90 -3.48
C GLU A 166 11.29 14.78 -4.11
N TYR A 167 11.12 14.82 -5.43
CA TYR A 167 10.33 13.82 -6.17
C TYR A 167 11.24 12.94 -7.04
N SER A 168 11.04 11.63 -6.94
CA SER A 168 11.64 10.65 -7.85
C SER A 168 10.62 9.58 -8.25
N PRO A 169 10.55 9.19 -9.54
CA PRO A 169 9.57 8.22 -10.00
C PRO A 169 9.87 6.79 -9.51
N VAL A 170 11.13 6.43 -9.38
CA VAL A 170 11.57 5.09 -9.00
C VAL A 170 12.88 5.19 -8.21
N ILE A 171 13.02 4.35 -7.20
CA ILE A 171 14.21 4.24 -6.35
C ILE A 171 14.54 2.75 -6.12
N ASP A 172 15.79 2.42 -5.97
CA ASP A 172 16.21 1.08 -5.60
C ASP A 172 15.89 0.80 -4.12
N ARG A 173 15.54 -0.46 -3.79
CA ARG A 173 15.10 -0.82 -2.43
C ARG A 173 16.15 -0.53 -1.35
N GLU A 174 17.42 -0.73 -1.64
CA GLU A 174 18.50 -0.44 -0.68
C GLU A 174 18.62 1.06 -0.39
N GLU A 175 18.41 1.89 -1.39
CA GLU A 175 18.40 3.35 -1.22
C GLU A 175 17.12 3.79 -0.50
N LEU A 176 15.97 3.18 -0.80
CA LEU A 176 14.70 3.44 -0.11
C LEU A 176 14.79 3.19 1.40
N VAL A 177 15.54 2.16 1.84
CA VAL A 177 15.78 1.90 3.27
C VAL A 177 16.36 3.14 3.96
N LYS A 178 17.37 3.79 3.36
CA LYS A 178 17.99 5.00 3.93
C LYS A 178 16.98 6.15 4.06
N HIS A 179 16.15 6.34 3.04
CA HIS A 179 15.11 7.37 3.08
C HIS A 179 14.05 7.09 4.16
N TYR A 180 13.63 5.85 4.35
CA TYR A 180 12.75 5.48 5.46
C TYR A 180 13.43 5.69 6.82
N GLN A 181 14.70 5.31 6.95
CA GLN A 181 15.48 5.50 8.18
C GLN A 181 15.64 6.98 8.58
N GLU A 182 15.81 7.88 7.62
CA GLU A 182 15.94 9.32 7.84
C GLU A 182 14.59 10.01 8.12
N SER A 183 13.49 9.48 7.59
CA SER A 183 12.17 10.12 7.68
C SER A 183 11.56 9.94 9.05
N ALA A 184 11.07 11.04 9.66
CA ALA A 184 10.31 10.99 10.89
C ALA A 184 8.90 10.43 10.67
N PHE A 185 8.28 10.73 9.52
CA PHE A 185 6.89 10.38 9.24
C PHE A 185 6.75 9.67 7.89
N PHE A 186 5.86 8.68 7.86
CA PHE A 186 5.29 8.12 6.63
C PHE A 186 3.91 8.75 6.42
N ILE A 187 3.75 9.53 5.35
CA ILE A 187 2.51 10.26 5.06
C ILE A 187 1.74 9.54 3.94
N HIS A 188 0.49 9.15 4.21
CA HIS A 188 -0.29 8.37 3.25
C HIS A 188 -1.78 8.74 3.29
N PRO A 189 -2.17 9.88 2.67
CA PRO A 189 -3.55 10.31 2.55
C PRO A 189 -4.29 9.47 1.50
N ASN A 190 -4.33 8.17 1.73
CA ASN A 190 -4.85 7.18 0.79
C ASN A 190 -6.35 7.41 0.54
N ILE A 191 -6.75 7.24 -0.72
CA ILE A 191 -8.14 7.39 -1.20
C ILE A 191 -8.71 6.12 -1.81
N TRP A 192 -7.97 4.99 -1.74
CA TRP A 192 -8.36 3.68 -2.25
C TRP A 192 -8.26 2.63 -1.17
N GLU A 193 -9.13 1.62 -1.22
CA GLU A 193 -9.06 0.50 -0.29
C GLU A 193 -7.71 -0.21 -0.37
N GLU A 194 -7.09 -0.35 0.79
CA GLU A 194 -5.82 -1.06 0.98
C GLU A 194 -6.05 -2.37 1.71
N THR A 195 -5.49 -3.44 1.18
CA THR A 195 -5.56 -4.75 1.84
C THR A 195 -4.49 -4.95 2.90
N PHE A 196 -3.36 -4.18 2.84
CA PHE A 196 -2.26 -4.29 3.81
C PHE A 196 -1.35 -3.07 3.89
N CYS A 197 -0.89 -2.50 2.77
CA CYS A 197 0.11 -1.44 2.65
C CYS A 197 1.52 -1.82 3.15
N VAL A 198 2.23 -2.64 2.37
CA VAL A 198 3.61 -3.08 2.70
C VAL A 198 4.56 -1.91 2.91
N SER A 199 4.47 -0.84 2.10
CA SER A 199 5.34 0.35 2.21
C SER A 199 5.20 1.06 3.56
N MET A 200 4.00 1.08 4.15
CA MET A 200 3.78 1.61 5.50
C MET A 200 4.53 0.79 6.54
N VAL A 201 4.41 -0.54 6.48
CA VAL A 201 5.07 -1.43 7.45
C VAL A 201 6.59 -1.40 7.30
N GLU A 202 7.12 -1.28 6.08
CA GLU A 202 8.54 -1.05 5.81
C GLU A 202 9.04 0.25 6.46
N ALA A 203 8.31 1.35 6.29
CA ALA A 203 8.61 2.65 6.89
C ALA A 203 8.55 2.59 8.44
N MET A 204 7.52 1.96 9.00
CA MET A 204 7.36 1.74 10.45
C MET A 204 8.53 0.92 11.01
N ARG A 205 8.94 -0.14 10.32
CA ARG A 205 10.10 -0.94 10.74
C ARG A 205 11.39 -0.13 10.75
N CYS A 206 11.52 0.85 9.87
CA CYS A 206 12.63 1.81 9.86
C CYS A 206 12.48 2.92 10.91
N GLY A 207 11.37 2.98 11.65
CA GLY A 207 11.09 3.94 12.72
C GLY A 207 10.39 5.22 12.24
N ALA A 208 9.81 5.25 11.04
CA ALA A 208 8.94 6.34 10.62
C ALA A 208 7.54 6.17 11.24
N TYR A 209 6.96 7.25 11.74
CA TYR A 209 5.61 7.25 12.32
C TYR A 209 4.56 7.49 11.23
N PRO A 210 3.54 6.61 11.07
CA PRO A 210 2.54 6.78 10.01
C PRO A 210 1.48 7.84 10.35
N ILE A 211 1.16 8.67 9.35
CA ILE A 211 -0.02 9.54 9.29
C ILE A 211 -0.82 9.06 8.08
N ILE A 212 -1.99 8.47 8.32
CA ILE A 212 -2.74 7.68 7.35
C ILE A 212 -4.23 7.99 7.41
N THR A 213 -4.97 7.55 6.40
CA THR A 213 -6.44 7.52 6.44
C THR A 213 -6.96 6.20 7.05
N ASP A 214 -8.25 6.17 7.39
CA ASP A 214 -8.96 4.99 7.92
C ASP A 214 -9.45 4.03 6.82
N ILE A 215 -8.94 4.15 5.57
CA ILE A 215 -9.41 3.35 4.43
C ILE A 215 -8.77 1.95 4.42
N GLY A 216 -9.62 0.96 4.27
CA GLY A 216 -9.19 -0.43 4.14
C GLY A 216 -8.56 -0.96 5.43
N ALA A 217 -7.48 -1.72 5.30
CA ALA A 217 -6.77 -2.33 6.42
C ALA A 217 -5.70 -1.40 7.06
N LEU A 218 -5.58 -0.13 6.66
CA LEU A 218 -4.47 0.73 7.10
C LEU A 218 -4.39 0.84 8.62
N ALA A 219 -5.50 1.19 9.28
CA ALA A 219 -5.55 1.34 10.74
C ALA A 219 -5.29 0.01 11.47
N GLU A 220 -5.86 -1.10 10.98
CA GLU A 220 -5.61 -2.45 11.49
C GLU A 220 -4.12 -2.81 11.44
N VAL A 221 -3.50 -2.62 10.27
CA VAL A 221 -2.11 -3.02 10.00
C VAL A 221 -1.11 -2.14 10.75
N ALA A 222 -1.37 -0.84 10.87
CA ALA A 222 -0.54 0.06 11.66
C ALA A 222 -0.63 -0.23 13.18
N GLY A 223 -1.80 -0.69 13.63
CA GLY A 223 -2.16 -0.79 15.05
C GLY A 223 -2.58 0.56 15.62
N GLU A 224 -3.69 0.59 16.33
CA GLU A 224 -4.40 1.80 16.78
C GLU A 224 -3.55 2.86 17.51
N LYS A 225 -2.48 2.43 18.19
CA LYS A 225 -1.61 3.32 19.00
C LYS A 225 -0.30 3.69 18.28
N ASN A 226 -0.06 3.17 17.10
CA ASN A 226 1.21 3.30 16.40
C ASN A 226 1.13 4.21 15.16
N ALA A 227 -0.01 4.86 14.95
CA ALA A 227 -0.23 5.75 13.82
C ALA A 227 -1.21 6.87 14.20
N THR A 228 -1.14 8.00 13.51
CA THR A 228 -2.24 8.94 13.44
C THR A 228 -3.16 8.53 12.30
N VAL A 229 -4.42 8.22 12.63
CA VAL A 229 -5.45 7.81 11.67
C VAL A 229 -6.44 8.95 11.49
N VAL A 230 -6.49 9.51 10.29
CA VAL A 230 -7.39 10.61 9.93
C VAL A 230 -8.60 10.04 9.20
N PRO A 231 -9.83 10.21 9.74
CA PRO A 231 -11.03 9.74 9.06
C PRO A 231 -11.19 10.41 7.71
N ILE A 232 -11.54 9.61 6.68
CA ILE A 232 -11.77 10.15 5.36
C ILE A 232 -13.10 10.88 5.29
N GLU A 233 -13.11 12.05 4.64
CA GLU A 233 -14.31 12.82 4.36
C GLU A 233 -14.43 13.10 2.87
N GLY A 234 -15.57 12.74 2.27
CA GLY A 234 -15.80 12.94 0.84
C GLY A 234 -16.85 12.02 0.26
N GLU A 235 -16.83 11.89 -1.05
CA GLU A 235 -17.69 11.01 -1.82
C GLU A 235 -16.87 9.82 -2.32
N ASN A 236 -17.34 8.60 -2.04
CA ASN A 236 -16.74 7.39 -2.60
C ASN A 236 -17.20 7.21 -4.04
N THR A 237 -16.25 7.16 -4.96
CA THR A 237 -16.50 7.04 -6.41
C THR A 237 -15.79 5.80 -6.97
N SER A 238 -16.11 5.43 -8.21
CA SER A 238 -15.39 4.37 -8.92
C SER A 238 -13.89 4.66 -9.18
N LYS A 239 -13.44 5.88 -8.85
CA LYS A 239 -12.03 6.30 -8.97
C LYS A 239 -11.39 6.57 -7.59
N GLY A 240 -11.96 6.00 -6.54
CA GLY A 240 -11.56 6.27 -5.16
C GLY A 240 -12.34 7.44 -4.53
N TRP A 241 -11.93 7.88 -3.37
CA TRP A 241 -12.60 8.96 -2.64
C TRP A 241 -12.24 10.34 -3.22
N LYS A 242 -13.27 11.09 -3.56
CA LYS A 242 -13.15 12.52 -3.85
C LYS A 242 -13.25 13.27 -2.51
N VAL A 243 -12.09 13.64 -1.96
CA VAL A 243 -11.99 14.23 -0.62
C VAL A 243 -12.42 15.68 -0.57
N THR A 244 -12.91 16.11 0.62
CA THR A 244 -13.29 17.50 0.90
C THR A 244 -12.10 18.38 1.25
N GLU A 245 -12.26 19.71 1.15
CA GLU A 245 -11.26 20.66 1.67
C GLU A 245 -11.06 20.50 3.18
N ASN A 246 -12.13 20.22 3.93
CA ASN A 246 -12.06 19.98 5.37
C ASN A 246 -11.17 18.76 5.70
N PHE A 247 -11.29 17.68 4.95
CA PHE A 247 -10.38 16.52 5.08
C PHE A 247 -8.92 16.93 4.87
N LEU A 248 -8.61 17.71 3.82
CA LEU A 248 -7.23 18.12 3.52
C LEU A 248 -6.63 18.95 4.68
N VAL A 249 -7.42 19.85 5.25
CA VAL A 249 -7.02 20.67 6.41
C VAL A 249 -6.83 19.80 7.65
N ASN A 250 -7.76 18.90 7.94
CA ASN A 250 -7.67 17.98 9.08
C ASN A 250 -6.45 17.08 8.97
N PHE A 251 -6.19 16.56 7.78
CA PHE A 251 -5.02 15.71 7.53
C PHE A 251 -3.70 16.50 7.67
N ALA A 252 -3.66 17.75 7.24
CA ALA A 252 -2.48 18.61 7.37
C ALA A 252 -2.17 18.99 8.83
N ASN A 253 -3.19 19.05 9.70
CA ASN A 253 -3.08 19.41 11.12
C ASN A 253 -2.86 18.21 12.05
N SER A 254 -2.90 16.99 11.53
CA SER A 254 -2.72 15.76 12.30
C SER A 254 -1.25 15.43 12.54
#